data_fd1bea3930b4d9ec242af21ac3b5fa91
#
_entry.id   fd1bea3930b4d9ec242af21ac3b5fa91
#
_cell.length_a   1.000
_cell.length_b   1.000
_cell.length_c   1.000
_cell.angle_alpha   90.00
_cell.angle_beta   90.00
_cell.angle_gamma   90.00
#
_symmetry.space_group_name_H-M   'P 1'
#
loop_
_entity.id
_entity.type
_entity.pdbx_description
1 polymer ?
#
loop_
_entity_poly.entity_id
_entity_poly.type
_entity_poly.pdbx_seq_one_letter_code
_entity_poly.pdbx_strand_id
1 'polypeptide(L)'
;FVMNGYIEMDGQKHGPGTYICLPAGVHLPAMKMPRGITGLMFYNHGEPSFVESDADHPLAERDKLINVNAYEDMQWTSTNFFPATAPGCLVKILKFDERTQAFTFLYCMTPNFWQDNISYHDCVEEAYHIWGTSWMMQFGDLPTGGYFYRPPYINHGAFRCKLGTLAI
;
A
#
# COMPACT_ATOMS: atom_id res chain seq x y z
N PHE A 1 2.90 -6.52 -1.96
CA PHE A 1 4.04 -5.65 -1.67
C PHE A 1 5.14 -6.46 -0.99
N VAL A 2 6.36 -6.45 -1.54
CA VAL A 2 7.51 -7.18 -0.99
C VAL A 2 8.16 -6.37 0.12
N MET A 3 8.24 -6.94 1.33
CA MET A 3 8.86 -6.28 2.48
C MET A 3 10.30 -6.77 2.72
N ASN A 4 10.54 -8.08 2.49
CA ASN A 4 11.87 -8.68 2.64
C ASN A 4 12.00 -9.89 1.70
N GLY A 5 13.26 -10.26 1.34
CA GLY A 5 13.51 -11.28 0.34
C GLY A 5 13.29 -10.77 -1.09
N TYR A 6 13.04 -11.65 -2.04
CA TYR A 6 12.75 -11.28 -3.43
C TYR A 6 11.96 -12.36 -4.17
N ILE A 7 11.22 -11.92 -5.18
CA ILE A 7 10.54 -12.77 -6.17
C ILE A 7 11.38 -12.76 -7.46
N GLU A 8 11.65 -13.91 -8.02
CA GLU A 8 12.15 -14.03 -9.40
C GLU A 8 10.98 -14.26 -10.33
N MET A 9 10.82 -13.37 -11.31
CA MET A 9 9.74 -13.40 -12.29
C MET A 9 10.30 -12.88 -13.62
N ASP A 10 10.07 -13.60 -14.72
CA ASP A 10 10.59 -13.28 -16.06
C ASP A 10 12.11 -12.99 -16.10
N GLY A 11 12.89 -13.74 -15.29
CA GLY A 11 14.34 -13.57 -15.20
C GLY A 11 14.81 -12.34 -14.42
N GLN A 12 13.90 -11.57 -13.86
CA GLN A 12 14.18 -10.40 -13.03
C GLN A 12 13.94 -10.67 -11.55
N LYS A 13 14.64 -9.92 -10.69
CA LYS A 13 14.48 -9.96 -9.24
C LYS A 13 13.68 -8.75 -8.76
N HIS A 14 12.62 -9.03 -8.04
CA HIS A 14 11.72 -8.05 -7.46
C HIS A 14 11.87 -8.07 -5.94
N GLY A 15 12.67 -7.18 -5.41
CA GLY A 15 13.05 -7.09 -3.99
C GLY A 15 12.14 -6.19 -3.15
N PRO A 16 12.60 -5.80 -1.94
CA PRO A 16 11.83 -4.93 -1.05
C PRO A 16 11.44 -3.61 -1.72
N GLY A 17 10.20 -3.19 -1.45
CA GLY A 17 9.59 -2.03 -2.10
C GLY A 17 8.84 -2.34 -3.39
N THR A 18 8.98 -3.56 -3.94
CA THR A 18 8.22 -3.92 -5.14
C THR A 18 6.73 -4.08 -4.82
N TYR A 19 5.92 -3.36 -5.56
CA TYR A 19 4.47 -3.48 -5.59
C TYR A 19 4.04 -4.09 -6.92
N ILE A 20 3.31 -5.20 -6.85
CA ILE A 20 2.73 -5.86 -8.02
C ILE A 20 1.21 -5.87 -7.84
N CYS A 21 0.49 -5.27 -8.77
CA CYS A 21 -0.96 -5.38 -8.86
C CYS A 21 -1.32 -6.19 -10.08
N LEU A 22 -2.04 -7.29 -9.86
CA LEU A 22 -2.44 -8.24 -10.88
C LEU A 22 -3.94 -8.11 -11.11
N PRO A 23 -4.37 -7.58 -12.26
CA PRO A 23 -5.79 -7.57 -12.61
C PRO A 23 -6.33 -9.00 -12.78
N ALA A 24 -7.61 -9.18 -12.51
CA ALA A 24 -8.26 -10.48 -12.70
C ALA A 24 -8.12 -10.97 -14.15
N GLY A 25 -7.89 -12.27 -14.29
CA GLY A 25 -7.73 -12.91 -15.60
C GLY A 25 -6.39 -12.68 -16.30
N VAL A 26 -5.49 -11.91 -15.74
CA VAL A 26 -4.14 -11.75 -16.28
C VAL A 26 -3.33 -13.01 -15.96
N HIS A 27 -2.75 -13.62 -17.00
CA HIS A 27 -1.83 -14.73 -16.86
C HIS A 27 -0.55 -14.28 -16.13
N LEU A 28 -0.19 -15.01 -15.09
CA LEU A 28 1.00 -14.74 -14.30
C LEU A 28 2.18 -15.55 -14.83
N PRO A 29 3.34 -14.94 -15.04
CA PRO A 29 4.56 -15.69 -15.27
C PRO A 29 4.92 -16.52 -14.02
N ALA A 30 5.69 -17.58 -14.23
CA ALA A 30 6.17 -18.39 -13.12
C ALA A 30 7.00 -17.54 -12.15
N MET A 31 6.59 -17.55 -10.89
CA MET A 31 7.28 -16.84 -9.81
C MET A 31 8.05 -17.82 -8.96
N LYS A 32 9.29 -17.47 -8.61
CA LYS A 32 10.13 -18.24 -7.70
C LYS A 32 10.53 -17.36 -6.51
N MET A 33 10.61 -17.96 -5.35
CA MET A 33 11.03 -17.32 -4.10
C MET A 33 12.14 -18.14 -3.46
N PRO A 34 13.36 -18.18 -4.05
CA PRO A 34 14.41 -19.14 -3.69
C PRO A 34 14.86 -19.10 -2.24
N ARG A 35 14.68 -17.95 -1.59
CA ARG A 35 15.02 -17.75 -0.16
C ARG A 35 13.80 -17.37 0.70
N GLY A 36 12.61 -17.54 0.14
CA GLY A 36 11.37 -17.03 0.75
C GLY A 36 11.25 -15.51 0.67
N ILE A 37 10.05 -15.04 0.97
CA ILE A 37 9.73 -13.61 1.09
C ILE A 37 8.89 -13.36 2.32
N THR A 38 8.94 -12.13 2.81
CA THR A 38 7.91 -11.55 3.66
C THR A 38 7.26 -10.42 2.88
N GLY A 39 5.93 -10.40 2.82
CA GLY A 39 5.21 -9.39 2.06
C GLY A 39 3.75 -9.27 2.50
N LEU A 40 3.06 -8.32 1.90
CA LEU A 40 1.64 -8.07 2.11
C LEU A 40 0.90 -8.43 0.82
N MET A 41 -0.22 -9.14 0.97
CA MET A 41 -1.17 -9.42 -0.10
C MET A 41 -2.50 -8.73 0.22
N PHE A 42 -3.06 -8.06 -0.77
CA PHE A 42 -4.33 -7.34 -0.66
C PHE A 42 -5.34 -7.96 -1.61
N TYR A 43 -6.50 -8.33 -1.09
CA TYR A 43 -7.60 -8.89 -1.85
C TYR A 43 -8.82 -7.97 -1.74
N ASN A 44 -8.94 -7.03 -2.67
CA ASN A 44 -9.96 -5.99 -2.60
C ASN A 44 -11.38 -6.48 -2.92
N HIS A 45 -11.52 -7.67 -3.50
CA HIS A 45 -12.80 -8.21 -3.96
C HIS A 45 -13.08 -9.64 -3.46
N GLY A 46 -12.54 -9.98 -2.28
CA GLY A 46 -12.65 -11.29 -1.70
C GLY A 46 -11.50 -12.22 -2.10
N GLU A 47 -11.59 -13.48 -1.69
CA GLU A 47 -10.54 -14.47 -1.93
C GLU A 47 -10.43 -14.80 -3.43
N PRO A 48 -9.22 -14.72 -4.02
CA PRO A 48 -9.02 -15.02 -5.44
C PRO A 48 -9.11 -16.52 -5.69
N SER A 49 -9.63 -16.90 -6.86
CA SER A 49 -9.49 -18.24 -7.41
C SER A 49 -8.39 -18.27 -8.46
N PHE A 50 -7.61 -19.34 -8.48
CA PHE A 50 -6.54 -19.55 -9.46
C PHE A 50 -6.93 -20.69 -10.39
N VAL A 51 -6.74 -20.49 -11.69
CA VAL A 51 -6.95 -21.48 -12.72
C VAL A 51 -5.69 -21.62 -13.56
N GLU A 52 -5.36 -22.84 -13.99
CA GLU A 52 -4.26 -23.04 -14.94
C GLU A 52 -4.64 -22.48 -16.31
N SER A 53 -3.76 -21.69 -16.89
CA SER A 53 -3.94 -21.11 -18.22
C SER A 53 -2.58 -20.68 -18.78
N ASP A 54 -2.39 -20.84 -20.07
CA ASP A 54 -1.19 -20.40 -20.79
C ASP A 54 -1.32 -18.97 -21.35
N ALA A 55 -2.47 -18.34 -21.17
CA ALA A 55 -2.77 -17.01 -21.72
C ALA A 55 -3.72 -16.21 -20.82
N ASP A 56 -3.80 -14.92 -21.09
CA ASP A 56 -4.78 -14.04 -20.45
C ASP A 56 -6.21 -14.48 -20.78
N HIS A 57 -7.10 -14.29 -19.81
CA HIS A 57 -8.53 -14.37 -20.09
C HIS A 57 -8.92 -13.26 -21.08
N PRO A 58 -9.86 -13.50 -22.04
CA PRO A 58 -10.24 -12.50 -23.04
C PRO A 58 -10.73 -11.14 -22.48
N LEU A 59 -11.20 -11.10 -21.26
CA LEU A 59 -11.63 -9.90 -20.56
C LEU A 59 -10.59 -9.33 -19.58
N ALA A 60 -9.36 -9.86 -19.62
CA ALA A 60 -8.30 -9.38 -18.73
C ALA A 60 -7.84 -7.97 -19.15
N GLU A 61 -7.69 -7.10 -18.17
CA GLU A 61 -7.18 -5.73 -18.37
C GLU A 61 -5.67 -5.68 -18.08
N ARG A 62 -4.87 -6.29 -18.96
CA ARG A 62 -3.40 -6.38 -18.79
C ARG A 62 -2.72 -5.01 -18.72
N ASP A 63 -3.27 -4.00 -19.34
CA ASP A 63 -2.81 -2.61 -19.28
C ASP A 63 -2.88 -2.01 -17.87
N LYS A 64 -3.70 -2.59 -17.00
CA LYS A 64 -3.78 -2.24 -15.56
C LYS A 64 -2.82 -3.01 -14.66
N LEU A 65 -1.99 -3.90 -15.22
CA LEU A 65 -0.94 -4.57 -14.45
C LEU A 65 0.09 -3.54 -14.00
N ILE A 66 0.41 -3.54 -12.71
CA ILE A 66 1.43 -2.68 -12.13
C ILE A 66 2.56 -3.56 -11.61
N ASN A 67 3.78 -3.21 -11.95
CA ASN A 67 4.99 -3.78 -11.37
C ASN A 67 6.01 -2.65 -11.24
N VAL A 68 6.21 -2.17 -10.03
CA VAL A 68 7.06 -1.01 -9.74
C VAL A 68 7.79 -1.21 -8.41
N ASN A 69 9.06 -0.82 -8.34
CA ASN A 69 9.75 -0.70 -7.06
C ASN A 69 9.49 0.69 -6.47
N ALA A 70 8.59 0.75 -5.50
CA ALA A 70 8.21 2.03 -4.90
C ALA A 70 9.36 2.71 -4.16
N TYR A 71 10.38 1.98 -3.70
CA TYR A 71 11.51 2.59 -2.99
C TYR A 71 12.50 3.23 -3.97
N GLU A 72 12.72 2.63 -5.14
CA GLU A 72 13.75 3.02 -6.10
C GLU A 72 13.19 3.89 -7.23
N ASP A 73 12.00 3.56 -7.75
CA ASP A 73 11.49 4.14 -9.00
C ASP A 73 10.52 5.30 -8.78
N MET A 74 10.02 5.49 -7.55
CA MET A 74 8.99 6.50 -7.27
C MET A 74 9.50 7.62 -6.38
N GLN A 75 9.10 8.84 -6.68
CA GLN A 75 9.38 10.01 -5.84
C GLN A 75 8.29 10.20 -4.76
N TRP A 76 8.70 10.70 -3.60
CA TRP A 76 7.77 11.14 -2.57
C TRP A 76 7.06 12.43 -2.98
N THR A 77 5.75 12.47 -2.78
CA THR A 77 4.91 13.63 -3.06
C THR A 77 4.31 14.13 -1.75
N SER A 78 4.26 15.44 -1.58
CA SER A 78 3.56 16.04 -0.44
C SER A 78 2.06 15.77 -0.51
N THR A 79 1.43 15.61 0.65
CA THR A 79 -0.03 15.42 0.77
C THR A 79 -0.83 16.72 0.66
N ASN A 80 -0.27 17.81 0.15
CA ASN A 80 -0.95 19.09 0.00
C ASN A 80 -2.23 19.05 -0.84
N PHE A 81 -2.44 17.99 -1.62
CA PHE A 81 -3.70 17.76 -2.34
C PHE A 81 -4.81 17.16 -1.47
N PHE A 82 -4.50 16.68 -0.26
CA PHE A 82 -5.50 16.34 0.74
C PHE A 82 -5.74 17.55 1.65
N PRO A 83 -6.95 18.11 1.68
CA PRO A 83 -7.26 19.22 2.58
C PRO A 83 -6.96 18.86 4.05
N ALA A 84 -6.44 19.83 4.78
CA ALA A 84 -6.15 19.72 6.21
C ALA A 84 -5.03 18.73 6.60
N THR A 85 -4.21 18.24 5.67
CA THR A 85 -3.02 17.46 6.04
C THR A 85 -1.88 18.39 6.46
N ALA A 86 -1.31 18.12 7.63
CA ALA A 86 -0.16 18.88 8.12
C ALA A 86 1.12 18.60 7.31
N PRO A 87 2.06 19.55 7.21
CA PRO A 87 3.36 19.31 6.60
C PRO A 87 4.10 18.15 7.26
N GLY A 88 4.82 17.36 6.45
CA GLY A 88 5.62 16.22 6.94
C GLY A 88 4.96 14.86 6.75
N CYS A 89 3.77 14.81 6.16
CA CYS A 89 3.22 13.58 5.59
C CYS A 89 3.49 13.56 4.08
N LEU A 90 4.07 12.47 3.59
CA LEU A 90 4.43 12.27 2.19
C LEU A 90 3.85 10.95 1.70
N VAL A 91 3.51 10.88 0.42
CA VAL A 91 2.90 9.68 -0.19
C VAL A 91 3.58 9.28 -1.49
N LYS A 92 3.46 7.99 -1.83
CA LYS A 92 3.71 7.43 -3.16
C LYS A 92 2.47 6.65 -3.56
N ILE A 93 1.74 7.13 -4.57
CA ILE A 93 0.52 6.46 -5.05
C ILE A 93 0.91 5.25 -5.89
N LEU A 94 0.70 4.05 -5.37
CA LEU A 94 1.06 2.78 -6.02
C LEU A 94 0.01 2.36 -7.05
N LYS A 95 -1.25 2.62 -6.75
CA LYS A 95 -2.40 2.32 -7.61
C LYS A 95 -3.49 3.35 -7.41
N PHE A 96 -4.15 3.73 -8.48
CA PHE A 96 -5.35 4.55 -8.47
C PHE A 96 -6.37 3.99 -9.46
N ASP A 97 -7.60 3.82 -9.04
CA ASP A 97 -8.72 3.41 -9.89
C ASP A 97 -9.61 4.64 -10.17
N GLU A 98 -9.56 5.15 -11.38
CA GLU A 98 -10.31 6.35 -11.78
C GLU A 98 -11.83 6.18 -11.66
N ARG A 99 -12.34 4.97 -11.81
CA ARG A 99 -13.78 4.68 -11.77
C ARG A 99 -14.32 4.68 -10.34
N THR A 100 -13.58 4.10 -9.39
CA THR A 100 -14.01 3.97 -7.99
C THR A 100 -13.36 4.99 -7.07
N GLN A 101 -12.34 5.70 -7.55
CA GLN A 101 -11.48 6.60 -6.78
C GLN A 101 -10.68 5.88 -5.66
N ALA A 102 -10.69 4.55 -5.66
CA ALA A 102 -9.92 3.76 -4.72
C ALA A 102 -8.42 3.83 -5.05
N PHE A 103 -7.58 3.90 -4.05
CA PHE A 103 -6.15 3.98 -4.24
C PHE A 103 -5.39 3.18 -3.17
N THR A 104 -4.19 2.73 -3.56
CA THR A 104 -3.21 2.13 -2.67
C THR A 104 -1.98 3.03 -2.68
N PHE A 105 -1.43 3.33 -1.52
CA PHE A 105 -0.27 4.21 -1.41
C PHE A 105 0.64 3.85 -0.24
N LEU A 106 1.91 4.14 -0.40
CA LEU A 106 2.80 4.27 0.75
C LEU A 106 2.65 5.66 1.34
N TYR A 107 2.61 5.77 2.65
CA TYR A 107 2.76 7.04 3.32
C TYR A 107 3.89 7.02 4.34
N CYS A 108 4.51 8.17 4.49
CA CYS A 108 5.58 8.42 5.42
C CYS A 108 5.22 9.65 6.26
N MET A 109 5.33 9.54 7.57
CA MET A 109 5.32 10.69 8.46
C MET A 109 6.76 10.95 8.91
N THR A 110 7.23 12.18 8.69
CA THR A 110 8.58 12.58 9.11
C THR A 110 8.69 12.68 10.64
N PRO A 111 9.91 12.65 11.20
CA PRO A 111 10.10 12.87 12.63
C PRO A 111 9.45 14.17 13.13
N ASN A 112 8.84 14.10 14.31
CA ASN A 112 8.09 15.20 14.94
C ASN A 112 6.83 15.65 14.18
N PHE A 113 6.30 14.80 13.28
CA PHE A 113 5.01 15.07 12.65
C PHE A 113 3.89 15.21 13.70
N TRP A 114 3.06 16.22 13.52
CA TRP A 114 1.86 16.46 14.32
C TRP A 114 0.72 16.99 13.46
N GLN A 115 -0.45 16.41 13.62
CA GLN A 115 -1.69 16.85 13.00
C GLN A 115 -2.81 16.70 14.02
N ASP A 116 -3.46 17.80 14.39
CA ASP A 116 -4.44 17.86 15.48
C ASP A 116 -5.90 17.84 15.02
N ASN A 117 -6.15 17.87 13.72
CA ASN A 117 -7.51 17.79 13.19
C ASN A 117 -8.08 16.38 13.25
N ILE A 118 -9.40 16.32 13.33
CA ILE A 118 -10.18 15.10 13.20
C ILE A 118 -10.85 15.10 11.82
N SER A 119 -10.80 13.98 11.14
CA SER A 119 -11.38 13.77 9.82
C SER A 119 -12.10 12.42 9.74
N TYR A 120 -12.72 12.16 8.61
CA TYR A 120 -13.29 10.85 8.25
C TYR A 120 -13.15 10.66 6.74
N HIS A 121 -13.28 9.43 6.29
CA HIS A 121 -13.41 9.07 4.88
C HIS A 121 -14.78 8.47 4.61
N ASP A 122 -15.27 8.62 3.39
CA ASP A 122 -16.51 8.00 2.91
C ASP A 122 -16.30 6.58 2.38
N CYS A 123 -15.09 6.06 2.50
CA CYS A 123 -14.66 4.74 2.08
C CYS A 123 -14.02 3.96 3.25
N VAL A 124 -13.84 2.67 3.04
CA VAL A 124 -13.01 1.82 3.90
C VAL A 124 -11.56 2.29 3.84
N GLU A 125 -10.89 2.29 4.97
CA GLU A 125 -9.46 2.51 5.07
C GLU A 125 -8.82 1.39 5.88
N GLU A 126 -7.70 0.90 5.37
CA GLU A 126 -6.83 -0.02 6.11
C GLU A 126 -5.38 0.37 5.90
N ALA A 127 -4.54 0.11 6.90
CA ALA A 127 -3.11 0.33 6.78
C ALA A 127 -2.30 -0.66 7.60
N TYR A 128 -1.10 -0.94 7.11
CA TYR A 128 -0.08 -1.75 7.77
C TYR A 128 1.21 -0.94 7.94
N HIS A 129 1.74 -0.89 9.15
CA HIS A 129 2.98 -0.20 9.47
C HIS A 129 4.19 -1.05 9.13
N ILE A 130 4.87 -0.69 8.04
CA ILE A 130 6.07 -1.38 7.55
C ILE A 130 7.28 -1.08 8.45
N TRP A 131 7.39 0.16 8.92
CA TRP A 131 8.50 0.62 9.74
C TRP A 131 8.09 1.80 10.62
N GLY A 132 8.70 1.89 11.80
CA GLY A 132 8.52 3.00 12.74
C GLY A 132 7.25 2.89 13.57
N THR A 133 6.89 3.98 14.23
CA THR A 133 5.71 4.05 15.10
C THR A 133 5.02 5.39 14.89
N SER A 134 3.74 5.35 14.58
CA SER A 134 2.85 6.51 14.68
C SER A 134 1.91 6.35 15.87
N TRP A 135 1.31 7.44 16.27
CA TRP A 135 0.25 7.46 17.26
C TRP A 135 -1.01 8.10 16.66
N MET A 136 -2.13 7.47 16.93
CA MET A 136 -3.45 7.98 16.55
C MET A 136 -4.34 7.98 17.78
N MET A 137 -5.09 9.05 18.00
CA MET A 137 -5.88 9.26 19.22
C MET A 137 -6.80 8.05 19.55
N GLN A 138 -7.39 7.40 18.55
CA GLN A 138 -8.33 6.30 18.75
C GLN A 138 -7.67 4.94 19.03
N PHE A 139 -6.43 4.75 18.58
CA PHE A 139 -5.72 3.47 18.67
C PHE A 139 -4.53 3.49 19.62
N GLY A 140 -4.02 4.67 19.95
CA GLY A 140 -2.73 4.79 20.63
C GLY A 140 -1.56 4.59 19.68
N ASP A 141 -0.50 3.95 20.16
CA ASP A 141 0.69 3.66 19.35
C ASP A 141 0.44 2.53 18.37
N LEU A 142 0.83 2.76 17.12
CA LEU A 142 0.81 1.82 16.00
C LEU A 142 2.27 1.56 15.59
N PRO A 143 2.92 0.53 16.15
CA PRO A 143 4.31 0.21 15.86
C PRO A 143 4.45 -0.54 14.52
N THR A 144 5.70 -0.80 14.11
CA THR A 144 6.01 -1.75 13.03
C THR A 144 5.23 -3.05 13.21
N GLY A 145 4.54 -3.52 12.18
CA GLY A 145 3.63 -4.66 12.20
C GLY A 145 2.21 -4.33 12.65
N GLY A 146 1.97 -3.11 13.13
CA GLY A 146 0.63 -2.65 13.45
C GLY A 146 -0.26 -2.56 12.22
N TYR A 147 -1.49 -3.02 12.37
CA TYR A 147 -2.53 -2.97 11.34
C TYR A 147 -3.80 -2.39 11.91
N PHE A 148 -4.52 -1.62 11.10
CA PHE A 148 -5.88 -1.21 11.41
C PHE A 148 -6.79 -1.29 10.19
N TYR A 149 -8.06 -1.44 10.48
CA TYR A 149 -9.16 -1.36 9.51
C TYR A 149 -10.21 -0.39 10.04
N ARG A 150 -10.71 0.47 9.19
CA ARG A 150 -11.80 1.40 9.50
C ARG A 150 -12.92 1.33 8.46
N PRO A 151 -14.16 1.15 8.91
CA PRO A 151 -15.34 1.36 8.08
C PRO A 151 -15.45 2.83 7.63
N PRO A 152 -16.27 3.13 6.59
CA PRO A 152 -16.58 4.51 6.22
C PRO A 152 -17.16 5.32 7.37
N TYR A 153 -16.95 6.62 7.34
CA TYR A 153 -17.53 7.62 8.25
C TYR A 153 -17.10 7.52 9.72
N ILE A 154 -16.03 6.79 10.00
CA ILE A 154 -15.44 6.76 11.36
C ILE A 154 -14.48 7.93 11.53
N ASN A 155 -14.80 8.82 12.48
CA ASN A 155 -13.92 9.91 12.86
C ASN A 155 -12.57 9.41 13.39
N HIS A 156 -11.49 10.03 12.93
CA HIS A 156 -10.13 9.69 13.33
C HIS A 156 -9.18 10.90 13.25
N GLY A 157 -8.05 10.81 13.94
CA GLY A 157 -7.11 11.90 14.23
C GLY A 157 -7.19 12.16 15.72
N ALA A 158 -6.39 13.00 16.38
CA ALA A 158 -5.16 13.54 15.85
C ALA A 158 -4.11 12.47 15.58
N PHE A 159 -3.06 12.85 14.84
CA PHE A 159 -1.93 11.99 14.52
C PHE A 159 -0.62 12.60 15.00
N ARG A 160 0.29 11.76 15.40
CA ARG A 160 1.69 12.19 15.65
C ARG A 160 2.67 11.07 15.29
N CYS A 161 3.89 11.50 14.98
CA CYS A 161 5.01 10.58 14.79
C CYS A 161 6.27 11.21 15.38
N LYS A 162 6.89 10.53 16.36
CA LYS A 162 8.08 11.08 17.03
C LYS A 162 9.37 10.87 16.21
N LEU A 163 9.56 9.69 15.67
CA LEU A 163 10.83 9.25 15.05
C LEU A 163 10.74 8.98 13.55
N GLY A 164 9.55 9.07 12.98
CA GLY A 164 9.26 8.69 11.61
C GLY A 164 8.50 7.36 11.52
N THR A 165 7.70 7.20 10.47
CA THR A 165 7.00 5.94 10.15
C THR A 165 6.81 5.80 8.66
N LEU A 166 6.73 4.56 8.22
CA LEU A 166 6.37 4.16 6.86
C LEU A 166 5.25 3.13 6.95
N ALA A 167 4.17 3.37 6.22
CA ALA A 167 3.04 2.44 6.13
C ALA A 167 2.46 2.37 4.71
N ILE A 168 1.67 1.35 4.46
CA ILE A 168 0.93 1.13 3.22
C ILE A 168 -0.55 0.94 3.55
#